data_9e014815f96824bd24e48650a64d929d
#
_entry.id   9e014815f96824bd24e48650a64d929d
#
_cell.length_a   1.000
_cell.length_b   1.000
_cell.length_c   1.000
_cell.angle_alpha   90.00
_cell.angle_beta   90.00
_cell.angle_gamma   90.00
#
_symmetry.space_group_name_H-M   'P 1'
#
loop_
_entity.id
_entity.type
_entity.pdbx_description
1 polymer ?
#
loop_
_entity_poly.entity_id
_entity_poly.type
_entity_poly.pdbx_seq_one_letter_code
_entity_poly.pdbx_strand_id
1 'polypeptide(L)'
;MSTQKDMNRREFLKRLGIGAAATTTALAGCDTKNNPVTGNRTAQGEVPTDKMTYRTNPKNGEKVSILGYGCMRWPMKPADDGNGEVIDQDAVNDLIDYALAHGINYFDTAPPYCRGLSEKATGIALKRHPRNSYYIATKMSNHRLVGQGLSPQEMFDASVQMYRNSFRDLQTDYIDYYLLHIVGMGEGLPTLMERFFDNHLLDFLLKEREAGRIRNLGFSYHGDVKAFDYLLSRHDEFHWDFVQIQLNYVDYRHASGINFNADYLYAELDKRNIPVVVMDPLLGGRLAGLTDYLNARLKQRRPEESIASWAFRFAASFPRVLTVLSGMTYMEHLQDNLRTFAPLDPCTDEELTLLEDTAQTMLKYPSVPCTACQYCMPCSYGLDIPGIFAHYNKCINEGNVPASSQDENYRRARRAFLVGYDRSVPRLRQANHCIGCNQCTHHCPQSIDIPAQMQRIDHFVEQLKQEKI
;
A
#
# COMPACT_ATOMS: atom_id res chain seq x y z
N MET A 1 15.53 -16.73 36.26
CA MET A 1 14.30 -15.93 36.25
C MET A 1 14.70 -14.48 36.54
N SER A 2 14.91 -13.68 35.50
CA SER A 2 15.25 -12.27 35.61
C SER A 2 13.99 -11.48 35.24
N THR A 3 13.42 -10.80 36.20
CA THR A 3 12.26 -9.92 36.05
C THR A 3 12.70 -8.65 35.30
N GLN A 4 12.31 -8.54 34.06
CA GLN A 4 12.44 -7.32 33.28
C GLN A 4 11.42 -6.31 33.81
N LYS A 5 11.91 -5.27 34.50
CA LYS A 5 11.10 -4.16 34.99
C LYS A 5 10.70 -3.25 33.84
N ASP A 6 9.43 -3.06 33.63
CA ASP A 6 8.89 -2.08 32.69
C ASP A 6 9.40 -0.67 33.01
N MET A 7 10.04 -0.05 32.04
CA MET A 7 10.65 1.27 32.14
C MET A 7 9.62 2.33 31.78
N ASN A 8 9.27 3.21 32.72
CA ASN A 8 8.36 4.32 32.43
C ASN A 8 9.05 5.50 31.73
N ARG A 9 8.25 6.38 31.10
CA ARG A 9 8.70 7.53 30.29
C ARG A 9 9.69 8.45 31.02
N ARG A 10 9.58 8.58 32.34
CA ARG A 10 10.43 9.47 33.15
C ARG A 10 11.83 8.88 33.39
N GLU A 11 11.94 7.57 33.52
CA GLU A 11 13.21 6.85 33.60
C GLU A 11 13.94 6.82 32.26
N PHE A 12 13.20 6.71 31.17
CA PHE A 12 13.74 6.78 29.80
C PHE A 12 14.37 8.16 29.51
N LEU A 13 13.68 9.25 29.83
CA LEU A 13 14.20 10.62 29.64
C LEU A 13 15.42 10.94 30.52
N LYS A 14 15.48 10.38 31.74
CA LYS A 14 16.65 10.54 32.62
C LYS A 14 17.90 9.81 32.10
N ARG A 15 17.74 8.68 31.44
CA ARG A 15 18.85 7.92 30.83
C ARG A 15 19.39 8.56 29.55
N LEU A 16 18.61 9.39 28.87
CA LEU A 16 19.02 10.12 27.66
C LEU A 16 19.82 11.41 27.93
N GLY A 17 20.03 11.80 29.19
CA GLY A 17 20.94 12.92 29.54
C GLY A 17 20.45 14.30 29.10
N ILE A 18 19.15 14.51 28.90
CA ILE A 18 18.60 15.82 28.54
C ILE A 18 18.37 16.61 29.80
N GLY A 19 19.43 17.34 30.23
CA GLY A 19 19.35 18.38 31.21
C GLY A 19 18.68 19.61 30.63
N ALA A 20 17.66 20.13 31.33
CA ALA A 20 16.93 21.33 30.96
C ALA A 20 17.85 22.56 30.93
N ALA A 21 17.98 23.20 29.78
CA ALA A 21 18.41 24.60 29.68
C ALA A 21 17.21 25.40 29.14
N ALA A 22 16.62 26.19 30.05
CA ALA A 22 15.62 27.19 29.73
C ALA A 22 16.32 28.41 29.13
N THR A 23 15.93 28.80 27.91
CA THR A 23 16.17 30.16 27.41
C THR A 23 14.85 30.70 26.85
N THR A 24 14.37 31.73 27.52
CA THR A 24 13.28 32.62 27.15
C THR A 24 13.70 33.52 25.99
N THR A 25 12.90 33.62 24.91
CA THR A 25 12.81 34.83 24.08
C THR A 25 11.45 34.96 23.42
N ALA A 26 10.83 36.02 23.79
CA ALA A 26 9.88 36.99 23.21
C ALA A 26 8.92 36.57 22.06
N LEU A 27 7.67 36.91 22.36
CA LEU A 27 6.45 37.00 21.53
C LEU A 27 6.61 37.97 20.34
N ALA A 28 6.15 37.55 19.17
CA ALA A 28 5.56 38.46 18.17
C ALA A 28 4.62 37.69 17.23
N GLY A 29 3.34 38.14 17.17
CA GLY A 29 2.52 38.18 15.96
C GLY A 29 1.75 36.92 15.56
N CYS A 30 0.48 36.84 15.94
CA CYS A 30 -0.55 35.99 15.31
C CYS A 30 -0.76 36.37 13.84
N ASP A 31 -0.75 35.36 12.97
CA ASP A 31 -1.61 35.39 11.78
C ASP A 31 -2.14 33.96 11.49
N THR A 32 -3.47 33.88 11.54
CA THR A 32 -4.23 32.65 11.38
C THR A 32 -4.49 32.39 9.90
N LYS A 33 -3.80 31.47 9.28
CA LYS A 33 -4.26 30.78 8.05
C LYS A 33 -3.92 29.29 8.13
N ASN A 34 -4.95 28.48 7.88
CA ASN A 34 -5.03 27.03 7.82
C ASN A 34 -3.72 26.34 7.46
N ASN A 35 -3.16 25.57 8.42
CA ASN A 35 -2.07 24.66 8.14
C ASN A 35 -2.57 23.21 8.22
N PRO A 36 -2.41 22.41 7.16
CA PRO A 36 -2.52 20.96 7.26
C PRO A 36 -1.35 20.40 8.06
N VAL A 37 -1.61 19.30 8.73
CA VAL A 37 -0.73 18.53 9.62
C VAL A 37 0.72 18.54 9.15
N THR A 38 1.59 19.18 9.93
CA THR A 38 3.04 19.18 9.73
C THR A 38 3.62 17.83 10.13
N GLY A 39 3.72 16.91 9.16
CA GLY A 39 4.71 15.84 9.20
C GLY A 39 6.12 16.48 9.17
N ASN A 40 7.06 15.93 9.94
CA ASN A 40 8.46 16.34 10.04
C ASN A 40 9.02 16.84 8.71
N ARG A 41 9.36 18.12 8.61
CA ARG A 41 10.19 18.67 7.52
C ARG A 41 11.60 18.13 7.73
N THR A 42 12.00 17.13 6.94
CA THR A 42 13.39 16.72 6.78
C THR A 42 14.15 17.77 5.97
N ALA A 43 15.44 17.92 6.23
CA ALA A 43 16.31 18.82 5.49
C ALA A 43 16.19 18.56 3.97
N GLN A 44 15.72 19.55 3.23
CA GLN A 44 15.43 19.44 1.81
C GLN A 44 16.72 19.61 1.01
N GLY A 45 17.49 18.53 0.81
CA GLY A 45 18.47 18.47 -0.27
C GLY A 45 17.75 18.37 -1.62
N GLU A 46 18.43 18.81 -2.68
CA GLU A 46 17.97 18.63 -4.07
C GLU A 46 17.70 17.15 -4.37
N VAL A 47 16.61 16.88 -5.08
CA VAL A 47 16.25 15.50 -5.47
C VAL A 47 17.15 15.07 -6.63
N PRO A 48 17.88 13.94 -6.52
CA PRO A 48 18.78 13.50 -7.58
C PRO A 48 18.05 13.18 -8.88
N THR A 49 18.60 13.57 -10.03
CA THR A 49 18.04 13.32 -11.37
C THR A 49 18.71 12.16 -12.10
N ASP A 50 19.96 11.82 -11.75
CA ASP A 50 20.82 10.88 -12.49
C ASP A 50 21.33 9.71 -11.67
N LYS A 51 20.77 9.52 -10.45
CA LYS A 51 21.25 8.52 -9.48
C LYS A 51 20.25 7.39 -9.18
N MET A 52 19.17 7.30 -9.94
CA MET A 52 18.22 6.21 -9.77
C MET A 52 18.92 4.85 -9.85
N THR A 53 18.66 4.00 -8.87
CA THR A 53 19.12 2.61 -8.90
C THR A 53 18.23 1.79 -9.82
N TYR A 54 18.86 1.07 -10.78
CA TYR A 54 18.16 0.17 -11.68
C TYR A 54 18.51 -1.28 -11.37
N ARG A 55 17.57 -2.19 -11.64
CA ARG A 55 17.79 -3.62 -11.67
C ARG A 55 17.50 -4.19 -13.04
N THR A 56 18.29 -5.18 -13.44
CA THR A 56 18.13 -5.84 -14.74
C THR A 56 17.19 -7.03 -14.57
N ASN A 57 16.12 -7.08 -15.37
CA ASN A 57 15.29 -8.26 -15.47
C ASN A 57 16.13 -9.41 -16.07
N PRO A 58 16.36 -10.51 -15.34
CA PRO A 58 17.25 -11.58 -15.78
C PRO A 58 16.72 -12.33 -17.01
N LYS A 59 15.44 -12.20 -17.32
CA LYS A 59 14.79 -12.92 -18.43
C LYS A 59 14.95 -12.23 -19.78
N ASN A 60 15.01 -10.91 -19.82
CA ASN A 60 15.02 -10.15 -21.07
C ASN A 60 16.03 -9.00 -21.11
N GLY A 61 16.75 -8.75 -20.03
CA GLY A 61 17.77 -7.70 -19.96
C GLY A 61 17.23 -6.27 -19.76
N GLU A 62 15.92 -6.09 -19.56
CA GLU A 62 15.31 -4.78 -19.31
C GLU A 62 15.85 -4.15 -18.03
N LYS A 63 16.21 -2.89 -18.07
CA LYS A 63 16.63 -2.09 -16.91
C LYS A 63 15.43 -1.40 -16.31
N VAL A 64 14.97 -1.88 -15.15
CA VAL A 64 13.82 -1.38 -14.43
C VAL A 64 14.27 -0.57 -13.22
N SER A 65 13.69 0.62 -13.01
CA SER A 65 13.96 1.43 -11.82
C SER A 65 13.51 0.67 -10.58
N ILE A 66 14.36 0.66 -9.54
CA ILE A 66 14.03 -0.02 -8.29
C ILE A 66 12.82 0.62 -7.57
N LEU A 67 12.55 1.91 -7.81
CA LEU A 67 11.29 2.55 -7.46
C LEU A 67 10.33 2.48 -8.64
N GLY A 68 9.18 1.82 -8.46
CA GLY A 68 8.07 1.78 -9.39
C GLY A 68 6.93 2.70 -8.93
N TYR A 69 6.23 3.30 -9.88
CA TYR A 69 5.08 4.14 -9.60
C TYR A 69 3.79 3.32 -9.53
N GLY A 70 3.18 3.19 -8.34
CA GLY A 70 1.87 2.59 -8.15
C GLY A 70 0.74 3.57 -8.45
N CYS A 71 -0.01 3.35 -9.52
CA CYS A 71 -1.04 4.27 -10.03
C CYS A 71 -2.42 4.10 -9.36
N MET A 72 -2.49 3.42 -8.22
CA MET A 72 -3.74 3.16 -7.50
C MET A 72 -4.29 4.39 -6.75
N ARG A 73 -3.44 5.40 -6.51
CA ARG A 73 -3.73 6.55 -5.63
C ARG A 73 -3.47 7.88 -6.33
N TRP A 74 -3.96 8.03 -7.56
CA TRP A 74 -3.87 9.31 -8.26
C TRP A 74 -4.57 10.42 -7.50
N PRO A 75 -4.08 11.67 -7.54
CA PRO A 75 -4.74 12.81 -6.93
C PRO A 75 -6.15 13.01 -7.51
N MET A 76 -7.09 13.31 -6.64
CA MET A 76 -8.49 13.53 -6.99
C MET A 76 -8.85 15.00 -6.74
N LYS A 77 -9.78 15.53 -7.54
CA LYS A 77 -10.38 16.84 -7.34
C LYS A 77 -11.90 16.76 -7.47
N PRO A 78 -12.65 17.73 -6.90
CA PRO A 78 -14.10 17.80 -7.14
C PRO A 78 -14.42 17.85 -8.64
N ALA A 79 -15.48 17.14 -9.05
CA ALA A 79 -15.97 17.23 -10.41
C ALA A 79 -16.60 18.60 -10.68
N ASP A 80 -16.47 19.11 -11.90
CA ASP A 80 -16.97 20.45 -12.29
C ASP A 80 -18.50 20.60 -12.16
N ASP A 81 -19.21 19.47 -12.26
CA ASP A 81 -20.66 19.41 -12.07
C ASP A 81 -21.11 19.32 -10.60
N GLY A 82 -20.14 19.33 -9.66
CA GLY A 82 -20.37 19.20 -8.23
C GLY A 82 -20.75 17.79 -7.76
N ASN A 83 -20.76 16.79 -8.64
CA ASN A 83 -21.15 15.43 -8.34
C ASN A 83 -19.93 14.48 -8.18
N GLY A 84 -19.35 14.45 -6.97
CA GLY A 84 -18.28 13.54 -6.62
C GLY A 84 -16.89 14.07 -6.95
N GLU A 85 -15.97 13.14 -7.23
CA GLU A 85 -14.55 13.43 -7.50
C GLU A 85 -14.10 12.79 -8.80
N VAL A 86 -13.22 13.47 -9.50
CA VAL A 86 -12.51 13.00 -10.70
C VAL A 86 -11.01 13.02 -10.47
N ILE A 87 -10.26 12.29 -11.29
CA ILE A 87 -8.80 12.38 -11.24
C ILE A 87 -8.37 13.79 -11.68
N ASP A 88 -7.46 14.39 -10.92
CA ASP A 88 -6.78 15.62 -11.32
C ASP A 88 -5.71 15.28 -12.37
N GLN A 89 -6.10 15.32 -13.64
CA GLN A 89 -5.23 14.93 -14.74
C GLN A 89 -3.97 15.80 -14.85
N ASP A 90 -4.05 17.08 -14.53
CA ASP A 90 -2.89 17.98 -14.58
C ASP A 90 -1.88 17.59 -13.50
N ALA A 91 -2.35 17.31 -12.28
CA ALA A 91 -1.48 16.81 -11.21
C ALA A 91 -0.88 15.43 -11.56
N VAL A 92 -1.62 14.53 -12.21
CA VAL A 92 -1.08 13.25 -12.70
C VAL A 92 0.00 13.47 -13.75
N ASN A 93 -0.21 14.41 -14.68
CA ASN A 93 0.78 14.75 -15.70
C ASN A 93 2.07 15.25 -15.06
N ASP A 94 1.98 16.18 -14.11
CA ASP A 94 3.14 16.75 -13.42
C ASP A 94 3.92 15.67 -12.62
N LEU A 95 3.20 14.77 -11.94
CA LEU A 95 3.82 13.67 -11.20
C LEU A 95 4.55 12.69 -12.13
N ILE A 96 3.97 12.33 -13.27
CA ILE A 96 4.59 11.42 -14.24
C ILE A 96 5.80 12.09 -14.92
N ASP A 97 5.69 13.35 -15.31
CA ASP A 97 6.79 14.12 -15.91
C ASP A 97 7.98 14.18 -14.96
N TYR A 98 7.72 14.50 -13.69
CA TYR A 98 8.75 14.54 -12.66
C TYR A 98 9.36 13.17 -12.39
N ALA A 99 8.54 12.12 -12.30
CA ALA A 99 9.00 10.75 -12.09
C ALA A 99 9.94 10.26 -13.20
N LEU A 100 9.57 10.46 -14.47
CA LEU A 100 10.39 10.10 -15.63
C LEU A 100 11.69 10.92 -15.68
N ALA A 101 11.63 12.22 -15.39
CA ALA A 101 12.81 13.09 -15.37
C ALA A 101 13.82 12.66 -14.28
N HIS A 102 13.37 11.97 -13.22
CA HIS A 102 14.20 11.44 -12.13
C HIS A 102 14.47 9.94 -12.22
N GLY A 103 14.20 9.33 -13.39
CA GLY A 103 14.62 7.97 -13.73
C GLY A 103 13.65 6.86 -13.32
N ILE A 104 12.45 7.17 -12.82
CA ILE A 104 11.40 6.14 -12.65
C ILE A 104 10.91 5.75 -14.04
N ASN A 105 10.90 4.44 -14.34
CA ASN A 105 10.47 3.95 -15.64
C ASN A 105 9.45 2.79 -15.56
N TYR A 106 8.90 2.46 -14.40
CA TYR A 106 7.91 1.40 -14.22
C TYR A 106 6.63 1.98 -13.59
N PHE A 107 5.49 1.84 -14.29
CA PHE A 107 4.18 2.36 -13.90
C PHE A 107 3.18 1.23 -13.81
N ASP A 108 2.65 0.98 -12.60
CA ASP A 108 1.75 -0.13 -12.29
C ASP A 108 0.31 0.36 -12.07
N THR A 109 -0.60 -0.08 -12.91
CA THR A 109 -2.04 0.22 -12.81
C THR A 109 -2.90 -1.04 -12.83
N ALA A 110 -4.22 -0.88 -12.82
CA ALA A 110 -5.20 -1.95 -13.02
C ALA A 110 -6.58 -1.37 -13.36
N PRO A 111 -7.46 -2.13 -14.03
CA PRO A 111 -8.82 -1.70 -14.38
C PRO A 111 -9.64 -1.13 -13.20
N PRO A 112 -9.64 -1.69 -11.97
CA PRO A 112 -10.46 -1.16 -10.87
C PRO A 112 -9.84 0.04 -10.12
N TYR A 113 -8.59 0.43 -10.41
CA TYR A 113 -7.90 1.49 -9.67
C TYR A 113 -8.56 2.85 -9.90
N CYS A 114 -8.61 3.68 -8.86
CA CYS A 114 -9.30 4.98 -8.89
C CYS A 114 -10.73 4.88 -9.46
N ARG A 115 -11.50 3.87 -9.03
CA ARG A 115 -12.87 3.63 -9.50
C ARG A 115 -12.97 3.40 -11.01
N GLY A 116 -11.95 2.80 -11.63
CA GLY A 116 -11.90 2.52 -13.08
C GLY A 116 -11.29 3.64 -13.93
N LEU A 117 -10.73 4.67 -13.30
CA LEU A 117 -10.19 5.84 -14.03
C LEU A 117 -8.68 5.82 -14.20
N SER A 118 -7.95 4.94 -13.47
CA SER A 118 -6.50 4.99 -13.39
C SER A 118 -5.82 4.67 -14.72
N GLU A 119 -6.24 3.63 -15.45
CA GLU A 119 -5.62 3.27 -16.73
C GLU A 119 -5.70 4.43 -17.73
N LYS A 120 -6.89 5.05 -17.84
CA LYS A 120 -7.08 6.19 -18.75
C LYS A 120 -6.20 7.40 -18.37
N ALA A 121 -6.16 7.75 -17.09
CA ALA A 121 -5.35 8.89 -16.64
C ALA A 121 -3.86 8.62 -16.84
N THR A 122 -3.40 7.41 -16.52
CA THR A 122 -2.02 6.96 -16.74
C THR A 122 -1.67 6.97 -18.24
N GLY A 123 -2.55 6.47 -19.10
CA GLY A 123 -2.36 6.46 -20.54
C GLY A 123 -2.24 7.86 -21.16
N ILE A 124 -3.11 8.79 -20.73
CA ILE A 124 -3.06 10.21 -21.16
C ILE A 124 -1.71 10.84 -20.81
N ALA A 125 -1.23 10.63 -19.58
CA ALA A 125 0.01 11.22 -19.11
C ALA A 125 1.24 10.59 -19.80
N LEU A 126 1.33 9.25 -19.84
CA LEU A 126 2.47 8.53 -20.42
C LEU A 126 2.60 8.72 -21.94
N LYS A 127 1.50 8.85 -22.68
CA LYS A 127 1.54 9.08 -24.15
C LYS A 127 2.29 10.36 -24.54
N ARG A 128 2.50 11.29 -23.64
CA ARG A 128 3.28 12.53 -23.85
C ARG A 128 4.79 12.27 -23.97
N HIS A 129 5.23 11.06 -23.61
CA HIS A 129 6.63 10.64 -23.58
C HIS A 129 6.91 9.52 -24.60
N PRO A 130 8.19 9.34 -25.02
CA PRO A 130 8.57 8.25 -25.90
C PRO A 130 8.20 6.89 -25.30
N ARG A 131 7.45 6.05 -26.02
CA ARG A 131 6.92 4.76 -25.50
C ARG A 131 8.01 3.80 -25.00
N ASN A 132 9.20 3.88 -25.51
CA ASN A 132 10.36 3.07 -25.13
C ASN A 132 11.12 3.62 -23.90
N SER A 133 10.70 4.74 -23.32
CA SER A 133 11.32 5.31 -22.10
C SER A 133 10.71 4.79 -20.80
N TYR A 134 9.64 4.00 -20.88
CA TYR A 134 8.93 3.47 -19.69
C TYR A 134 8.30 2.11 -19.95
N TYR A 135 7.99 1.43 -18.86
CA TYR A 135 7.26 0.17 -18.81
C TYR A 135 5.88 0.38 -18.20
N ILE A 136 4.85 -0.20 -18.82
CA ILE A 136 3.48 -0.22 -18.31
C ILE A 136 3.18 -1.61 -17.76
N ALA A 137 2.70 -1.66 -16.52
CA ALA A 137 2.11 -2.84 -15.91
C ALA A 137 0.61 -2.65 -15.70
N THR A 138 -0.21 -3.63 -16.13
CA THR A 138 -1.63 -3.70 -15.79
C THR A 138 -2.10 -5.14 -15.61
N LYS A 139 -3.38 -5.35 -15.25
CA LYS A 139 -3.83 -6.61 -14.66
C LYS A 139 -5.17 -7.07 -15.20
N MET A 140 -5.33 -8.41 -15.32
CA MET A 140 -6.62 -9.05 -15.55
C MET A 140 -7.44 -9.07 -14.25
N SER A 141 -8.33 -8.09 -14.08
CA SER A 141 -9.07 -7.85 -12.82
C SER A 141 -10.49 -8.42 -12.84
N ASN A 142 -10.68 -9.61 -13.37
CA ASN A 142 -11.98 -10.27 -13.55
C ASN A 142 -12.59 -10.89 -12.27
N HIS A 143 -12.00 -10.62 -11.10
CA HIS A 143 -12.46 -11.17 -9.81
C HIS A 143 -13.89 -10.75 -9.43
N ARG A 144 -14.38 -9.63 -9.93
CA ARG A 144 -15.76 -9.17 -9.69
C ARG A 144 -16.79 -9.91 -10.53
N LEU A 145 -16.38 -10.69 -11.52
CA LEU A 145 -17.27 -11.53 -12.33
C LEU A 145 -17.61 -12.84 -11.62
N VAL A 146 -16.78 -13.27 -10.68
CA VAL A 146 -17.01 -14.47 -9.85
C VAL A 146 -18.31 -14.33 -9.05
N GLY A 147 -19.13 -15.38 -9.04
CA GLY A 147 -20.40 -15.40 -8.30
C GLY A 147 -21.56 -14.68 -9.01
N GLN A 148 -21.37 -14.18 -10.23
CA GLN A 148 -22.46 -13.58 -11.03
C GLN A 148 -23.28 -14.60 -11.82
N GLY A 149 -22.97 -15.90 -11.71
CA GLY A 149 -23.69 -16.95 -12.45
C GLY A 149 -23.35 -17.00 -13.94
N LEU A 150 -22.22 -16.43 -14.37
CA LEU A 150 -21.76 -16.45 -15.75
C LEU A 150 -21.30 -17.86 -16.14
N SER A 151 -21.59 -18.26 -17.37
CA SER A 151 -20.97 -19.44 -17.98
C SER A 151 -19.47 -19.21 -18.23
N PRO A 152 -18.66 -20.28 -18.39
CA PRO A 152 -17.24 -20.13 -18.74
C PRO A 152 -17.01 -19.26 -19.98
N GLN A 153 -17.86 -19.36 -21.01
CA GLN A 153 -17.74 -18.54 -22.22
C GLN A 153 -18.04 -17.06 -21.95
N GLU A 154 -19.09 -16.75 -21.19
CA GLU A 154 -19.41 -15.35 -20.82
C GLU A 154 -18.32 -14.73 -19.95
N MET A 155 -17.73 -15.51 -19.01
CA MET A 155 -16.60 -15.09 -18.22
C MET A 155 -15.38 -14.79 -19.10
N PHE A 156 -15.10 -15.65 -20.08
CA PHE A 156 -14.03 -15.45 -21.07
C PHE A 156 -14.26 -14.16 -21.87
N ASP A 157 -15.43 -14.01 -22.47
CA ASP A 157 -15.75 -12.86 -23.35
C ASP A 157 -15.65 -11.53 -22.58
N ALA A 158 -16.19 -11.48 -21.36
CA ALA A 158 -16.10 -10.31 -20.49
C ALA A 158 -14.65 -10.00 -20.10
N SER A 159 -13.83 -11.03 -19.82
CA SER A 159 -12.41 -10.88 -19.50
C SER A 159 -11.61 -10.39 -20.71
N VAL A 160 -11.85 -10.93 -21.91
CA VAL A 160 -11.19 -10.46 -23.13
C VAL A 160 -11.59 -9.02 -23.45
N GLN A 161 -12.84 -8.64 -23.20
CA GLN A 161 -13.26 -7.25 -23.36
C GLN A 161 -12.54 -6.32 -22.37
N MET A 162 -12.36 -6.74 -21.12
CA MET A 162 -11.55 -6.01 -20.11
C MET A 162 -10.10 -5.84 -20.59
N TYR A 163 -9.49 -6.91 -21.09
CA TYR A 163 -8.15 -6.87 -21.69
C TYR A 163 -8.03 -5.83 -22.81
N ARG A 164 -8.99 -5.83 -23.77
CA ARG A 164 -9.01 -4.85 -24.87
C ARG A 164 -9.21 -3.42 -24.39
N ASN A 165 -10.05 -3.23 -23.37
CA ASN A 165 -10.28 -1.92 -22.78
C ASN A 165 -8.99 -1.34 -22.17
N SER A 166 -8.14 -2.16 -21.52
CA SER A 166 -6.86 -1.71 -20.98
C SER A 166 -5.94 -1.11 -22.06
N PHE A 167 -5.87 -1.71 -23.24
CA PHE A 167 -5.09 -1.15 -24.38
C PHE A 167 -5.65 0.18 -24.84
N ARG A 168 -6.96 0.28 -24.97
CA ARG A 168 -7.64 1.53 -25.36
C ARG A 168 -7.38 2.64 -24.35
N ASP A 169 -7.55 2.34 -23.06
CA ASP A 169 -7.47 3.32 -21.98
C ASP A 169 -6.01 3.75 -21.72
N LEU A 170 -5.08 2.82 -21.80
CA LEU A 170 -3.63 3.08 -21.73
C LEU A 170 -3.03 3.66 -23.03
N GLN A 171 -3.80 3.69 -24.12
CA GLN A 171 -3.40 4.23 -25.43
C GLN A 171 -2.10 3.61 -25.95
N THR A 172 -1.96 2.29 -25.91
CA THR A 172 -0.77 1.54 -26.28
C THR A 172 -1.10 0.29 -27.07
N ASP A 173 -0.17 -0.17 -27.93
CA ASP A 173 -0.33 -1.38 -28.74
C ASP A 173 0.30 -2.62 -28.07
N TYR A 174 1.05 -2.44 -26.99
CA TYR A 174 1.61 -3.53 -26.19
C TYR A 174 1.74 -3.13 -24.72
N ILE A 175 1.68 -4.14 -23.85
CA ILE A 175 1.85 -4.00 -22.40
C ILE A 175 3.14 -4.71 -22.01
N ASP A 176 3.99 -4.02 -21.23
CA ASP A 176 5.29 -4.57 -20.85
C ASP A 176 5.17 -5.65 -19.77
N TYR A 177 4.27 -5.46 -18.79
CA TYR A 177 4.05 -6.38 -17.68
C TYR A 177 2.55 -6.59 -17.47
N TYR A 178 2.05 -7.79 -17.74
CA TYR A 178 0.64 -8.12 -17.56
C TYR A 178 0.46 -9.18 -16.47
N LEU A 179 -0.51 -8.98 -15.56
CA LEU A 179 -0.67 -9.84 -14.39
C LEU A 179 -2.06 -10.48 -14.33
N LEU A 180 -2.09 -11.75 -13.90
CA LEU A 180 -3.30 -12.31 -13.29
C LEU A 180 -3.49 -11.59 -11.94
N HIS A 181 -4.60 -10.86 -11.77
CA HIS A 181 -4.79 -9.99 -10.59
C HIS A 181 -5.33 -10.76 -9.40
N ILE A 182 -4.75 -10.52 -8.20
CA ILE A 182 -5.19 -11.03 -6.89
C ILE A 182 -5.44 -12.55 -6.86
N VAL A 183 -4.45 -13.31 -7.30
CA VAL A 183 -4.45 -14.77 -7.18
C VAL A 183 -4.51 -15.17 -5.70
N GLY A 184 -5.35 -16.14 -5.34
CA GLY A 184 -5.53 -16.62 -3.98
C GLY A 184 -6.69 -15.96 -3.20
N MET A 185 -7.34 -14.94 -3.77
CA MET A 185 -8.55 -14.35 -3.19
C MET A 185 -9.81 -15.21 -3.45
N GLY A 186 -10.89 -14.88 -2.73
CA GLY A 186 -12.15 -15.62 -2.78
C GLY A 186 -12.01 -16.96 -2.06
N GLU A 187 -12.35 -18.06 -2.73
CA GLU A 187 -12.19 -19.42 -2.22
C GLU A 187 -10.77 -20.00 -2.50
N GLY A 188 -9.82 -19.14 -2.87
CA GLY A 188 -8.44 -19.53 -3.14
C GLY A 188 -8.29 -20.26 -4.49
N LEU A 189 -7.78 -21.51 -4.45
CA LEU A 189 -7.53 -22.30 -5.66
C LEU A 189 -8.77 -22.53 -6.54
N PRO A 190 -9.98 -22.85 -6.01
CA PRO A 190 -11.19 -22.93 -6.82
C PRO A 190 -11.51 -21.65 -7.61
N THR A 191 -11.41 -20.51 -6.96
CA THR A 191 -11.61 -19.20 -7.62
C THR A 191 -10.56 -18.94 -8.72
N LEU A 192 -9.32 -19.38 -8.52
CA LEU A 192 -8.29 -19.30 -9.55
C LEU A 192 -8.66 -20.13 -10.77
N MET A 193 -9.17 -21.38 -10.58
CA MET A 193 -9.61 -22.26 -11.68
C MET A 193 -10.73 -21.60 -12.48
N GLU A 194 -11.81 -21.16 -11.84
CA GLU A 194 -12.93 -20.47 -12.46
C GLU A 194 -12.51 -19.26 -13.29
N ARG A 195 -11.58 -18.46 -12.76
CA ARG A 195 -11.20 -17.19 -13.38
C ARG A 195 -10.29 -17.34 -14.60
N PHE A 196 -9.46 -18.38 -14.66
CA PHE A 196 -8.37 -18.41 -15.62
C PHE A 196 -8.20 -19.75 -16.36
N PHE A 197 -8.66 -20.87 -15.78
CA PHE A 197 -8.43 -22.20 -16.34
C PHE A 197 -9.68 -22.78 -16.99
N ASP A 198 -10.80 -22.84 -16.27
CA ASP A 198 -12.04 -23.49 -16.74
C ASP A 198 -12.65 -22.78 -17.95
N ASN A 199 -12.32 -21.52 -18.15
CA ASN A 199 -12.73 -20.68 -19.25
C ASN A 199 -11.65 -20.46 -20.32
N HIS A 200 -10.49 -21.08 -20.23
CA HIS A 200 -9.36 -20.93 -21.17
C HIS A 200 -8.77 -19.52 -21.29
N LEU A 201 -9.01 -18.64 -20.31
CA LEU A 201 -8.47 -17.29 -20.35
C LEU A 201 -6.95 -17.25 -20.26
N LEU A 202 -6.34 -18.17 -19.47
CA LEU A 202 -4.88 -18.25 -19.39
C LEU A 202 -4.27 -18.63 -20.75
N ASP A 203 -4.88 -19.56 -21.49
CA ASP A 203 -4.43 -19.95 -22.84
C ASP A 203 -4.44 -18.76 -23.80
N PHE A 204 -5.48 -17.91 -23.69
CA PHE A 204 -5.55 -16.67 -24.46
C PHE A 204 -4.40 -15.71 -24.07
N LEU A 205 -4.14 -15.48 -22.80
CA LEU A 205 -3.07 -14.57 -22.34
C LEU A 205 -1.67 -15.09 -22.74
N LEU A 206 -1.45 -16.39 -22.73
CA LEU A 206 -0.21 -16.99 -23.23
C LEU A 206 -0.01 -16.72 -24.73
N LYS A 207 -1.05 -16.87 -25.53
CA LYS A 207 -1.03 -16.52 -26.97
C LYS A 207 -0.78 -15.04 -27.19
N GLU A 208 -1.33 -14.15 -26.36
CA GLU A 208 -1.07 -12.70 -26.43
C GLU A 208 0.41 -12.38 -26.09
N ARG A 209 1.03 -13.14 -25.19
CA ARG A 209 2.46 -13.05 -24.92
C ARG A 209 3.30 -13.53 -26.12
N GLU A 210 2.98 -14.69 -26.72
CA GLU A 210 3.64 -15.19 -27.93
C GLU A 210 3.54 -14.21 -29.10
N ALA A 211 2.40 -13.51 -29.22
CA ALA A 211 2.17 -12.48 -30.22
C ALA A 211 2.88 -11.14 -29.91
N GLY A 212 3.53 -10.99 -28.75
CA GLY A 212 4.27 -9.81 -28.34
C GLY A 212 3.40 -8.64 -27.87
N ARG A 213 2.08 -8.80 -27.76
CA ARG A 213 1.18 -7.80 -27.17
C ARG A 213 1.31 -7.74 -25.65
N ILE A 214 1.67 -8.83 -25.02
CA ILE A 214 2.15 -8.91 -23.64
C ILE A 214 3.64 -9.27 -23.71
N ARG A 215 4.52 -8.46 -23.11
CA ARG A 215 5.97 -8.75 -23.13
C ARG A 215 6.41 -9.65 -21.99
N ASN A 216 5.85 -9.41 -20.79
CA ASN A 216 6.08 -10.21 -19.60
C ASN A 216 4.73 -10.58 -18.97
N LEU A 217 4.46 -11.86 -18.76
CA LEU A 217 3.25 -12.38 -18.13
C LEU A 217 3.57 -12.89 -16.72
N GLY A 218 2.84 -12.40 -15.73
CA GLY A 218 3.00 -12.81 -14.34
C GLY A 218 1.67 -12.80 -13.58
N PHE A 219 1.76 -12.79 -12.27
CA PHE A 219 0.57 -12.69 -11.42
C PHE A 219 0.85 -11.89 -10.14
N SER A 220 -0.18 -11.28 -9.57
CA SER A 220 -0.14 -10.72 -8.22
C SER A 220 -0.84 -11.67 -7.26
N TYR A 221 -0.21 -11.91 -6.11
CA TYR A 221 -0.68 -12.85 -5.12
C TYR A 221 -1.25 -12.15 -3.89
N HIS A 222 -2.42 -12.65 -3.45
CA HIS A 222 -3.06 -12.33 -2.18
C HIS A 222 -3.82 -13.56 -1.68
N GLY A 223 -3.62 -13.98 -0.44
CA GLY A 223 -4.50 -14.94 0.22
C GLY A 223 -4.03 -16.39 0.20
N ASP A 224 -4.79 -17.30 -0.39
CA ASP A 224 -4.55 -18.74 -0.31
C ASP A 224 -3.21 -19.14 -0.96
N VAL A 225 -2.29 -19.65 -0.13
CA VAL A 225 -0.96 -20.11 -0.58
C VAL A 225 -1.04 -21.28 -1.53
N LYS A 226 -2.09 -22.12 -1.48
CA LYS A 226 -2.27 -23.23 -2.42
C LYS A 226 -2.43 -22.75 -3.86
N ALA A 227 -3.05 -21.60 -4.07
CA ALA A 227 -3.15 -21.00 -5.41
C ALA A 227 -1.78 -20.50 -5.90
N PHE A 228 -0.96 -19.92 -5.02
CA PHE A 228 0.41 -19.53 -5.32
C PHE A 228 1.28 -20.75 -5.67
N ASP A 229 1.29 -21.77 -4.81
CA ASP A 229 2.07 -22.98 -5.01
C ASP A 229 1.66 -23.72 -6.27
N TYR A 230 0.35 -23.76 -6.58
CA TYR A 230 -0.15 -24.35 -7.82
C TYR A 230 0.44 -23.67 -9.05
N LEU A 231 0.39 -22.33 -9.13
CA LEU A 231 0.97 -21.60 -10.27
C LEU A 231 2.48 -21.77 -10.37
N LEU A 232 3.20 -21.83 -9.25
CA LEU A 232 4.63 -22.06 -9.24
C LEU A 232 5.00 -23.50 -9.61
N SER A 233 4.19 -24.51 -9.24
CA SER A 233 4.40 -25.90 -9.64
C SER A 233 4.29 -26.12 -11.16
N ARG A 234 3.59 -25.19 -11.86
CA ARG A 234 3.41 -25.19 -13.30
C ARG A 234 4.34 -24.15 -14.00
N HIS A 235 5.39 -23.70 -13.32
CA HIS A 235 6.31 -22.70 -13.88
C HIS A 235 6.98 -23.18 -15.18
N ASP A 236 7.35 -24.43 -15.27
CA ASP A 236 7.99 -25.03 -16.47
C ASP A 236 7.03 -25.06 -17.68
N GLU A 237 5.71 -24.95 -17.46
CA GLU A 237 4.70 -24.86 -18.50
C GLU A 237 4.35 -23.41 -18.85
N PHE A 238 4.11 -22.60 -17.84
CA PHE A 238 3.62 -21.20 -18.05
C PHE A 238 4.74 -20.20 -18.19
N HIS A 239 5.96 -20.50 -17.73
CA HIS A 239 7.15 -19.64 -17.78
C HIS A 239 6.84 -18.23 -17.26
N TRP A 240 6.40 -18.13 -15.98
CA TRP A 240 6.12 -16.84 -15.34
C TRP A 240 7.34 -15.93 -15.42
N ASP A 241 7.16 -14.74 -15.99
CA ASP A 241 8.24 -13.78 -16.20
C ASP A 241 8.54 -12.99 -14.93
N PHE A 242 7.56 -12.80 -14.06
CA PHE A 242 7.67 -12.12 -12.76
C PHE A 242 6.47 -12.46 -11.88
N VAL A 243 6.58 -12.19 -10.58
CA VAL A 243 5.46 -12.29 -9.63
C VAL A 243 5.43 -11.09 -8.70
N GLN A 244 4.24 -10.56 -8.44
CA GLN A 244 4.02 -9.44 -7.54
C GLN A 244 3.50 -9.95 -6.20
N ILE A 245 4.23 -9.64 -5.11
CA ILE A 245 3.88 -10.04 -3.74
C ILE A 245 3.89 -8.83 -2.79
N GLN A 246 3.14 -8.92 -1.70
CA GLN A 246 3.31 -8.03 -0.56
C GLN A 246 4.65 -8.35 0.11
N LEU A 247 5.48 -7.33 0.34
CA LEU A 247 6.73 -7.50 1.04
C LEU A 247 7.08 -6.22 1.81
N ASN A 248 7.00 -6.29 3.13
CA ASN A 248 7.41 -5.25 4.07
C ASN A 248 7.91 -5.93 5.35
N TYR A 249 8.56 -5.19 6.23
CA TYR A 249 9.22 -5.77 7.41
C TYR A 249 8.24 -6.35 8.47
N VAL A 250 6.93 -6.07 8.36
CA VAL A 250 5.91 -6.71 9.21
C VAL A 250 5.45 -8.02 8.57
N ASP A 251 4.93 -7.97 7.32
CA ASP A 251 4.38 -9.14 6.64
C ASP A 251 5.47 -10.14 6.24
N TYR A 252 6.74 -9.78 6.34
CA TYR A 252 7.85 -10.69 6.03
C TYR A 252 7.77 -11.98 6.85
N ARG A 253 7.51 -11.85 8.18
CA ARG A 253 7.36 -12.99 9.10
C ARG A 253 6.09 -12.97 9.94
N HIS A 254 5.30 -11.93 9.84
CA HIS A 254 4.15 -11.69 10.72
C HIS A 254 2.91 -11.31 9.92
N ALA A 255 2.75 -11.89 8.74
CA ALA A 255 1.55 -11.68 7.94
C ALA A 255 0.30 -12.11 8.70
N SER A 256 -0.79 -11.40 8.51
CA SER A 256 -2.06 -11.63 9.21
C SER A 256 -3.22 -11.87 8.25
N GLY A 257 -4.29 -12.44 8.77
CA GLY A 257 -5.48 -12.77 7.99
C GLY A 257 -5.23 -13.95 7.05
N ILE A 258 -5.56 -13.80 5.77
CA ILE A 258 -5.28 -14.80 4.74
C ILE A 258 -3.91 -14.62 4.08
N ASN A 259 -3.23 -13.49 4.34
CA ASN A 259 -1.92 -13.25 3.77
C ASN A 259 -0.89 -14.22 4.35
N PHE A 260 0.02 -14.67 3.50
CA PHE A 260 1.10 -15.57 3.87
C PHE A 260 2.40 -14.80 4.08
N ASN A 261 3.30 -15.32 4.94
CA ASN A 261 4.58 -14.68 5.22
C ASN A 261 5.40 -14.50 3.94
N ALA A 262 5.90 -13.28 3.73
CA ALA A 262 6.63 -12.94 2.52
C ALA A 262 8.01 -13.62 2.43
N ASP A 263 8.60 -14.07 3.55
CA ASP A 263 9.83 -14.84 3.54
C ASP A 263 9.67 -16.18 2.77
N TYR A 264 8.54 -16.89 2.96
CA TYR A 264 8.22 -18.07 2.19
C TYR A 264 8.00 -17.74 0.70
N LEU A 265 7.15 -16.75 0.42
CA LEU A 265 6.82 -16.38 -0.96
C LEU A 265 8.06 -15.97 -1.74
N TYR A 266 8.90 -15.13 -1.12
CA TYR A 266 10.16 -14.69 -1.72
C TYR A 266 11.12 -15.88 -1.95
N ALA A 267 11.28 -16.77 -0.97
CA ALA A 267 12.17 -17.93 -1.09
C ALA A 267 11.75 -18.87 -2.23
N GLU A 268 10.44 -19.09 -2.42
CA GLU A 268 9.93 -19.94 -3.51
C GLU A 268 10.14 -19.32 -4.90
N LEU A 269 10.07 -17.98 -5.00
CA LEU A 269 10.36 -17.25 -6.23
C LEU A 269 11.87 -17.22 -6.52
N ASP A 270 12.69 -17.01 -5.49
CA ASP A 270 14.15 -16.97 -5.63
C ASP A 270 14.72 -18.33 -6.07
N LYS A 271 14.24 -19.45 -5.53
CA LYS A 271 14.60 -20.83 -5.98
C LYS A 271 14.38 -21.05 -7.48
N ARG A 272 13.39 -20.37 -8.06
CA ARG A 272 13.01 -20.49 -9.49
C ARG A 272 13.57 -19.38 -10.36
N ASN A 273 14.38 -18.48 -9.79
CA ASN A 273 14.89 -17.28 -10.45
C ASN A 273 13.79 -16.36 -11.03
N ILE A 274 12.61 -16.34 -10.43
CA ILE A 274 11.49 -15.49 -10.86
C ILE A 274 11.66 -14.09 -10.23
N PRO A 275 11.72 -13.00 -11.04
CA PRO A 275 11.77 -11.64 -10.56
C PRO A 275 10.56 -11.28 -9.71
N VAL A 276 10.79 -10.50 -8.65
CA VAL A 276 9.77 -10.07 -7.70
C VAL A 276 9.45 -8.60 -7.91
N VAL A 277 8.17 -8.27 -8.09
CA VAL A 277 7.65 -6.92 -7.96
C VAL A 277 7.02 -6.80 -6.58
N VAL A 278 7.40 -5.77 -5.81
CA VAL A 278 6.89 -5.60 -4.46
C VAL A 278 5.71 -4.64 -4.46
N MET A 279 4.59 -5.07 -3.89
CA MET A 279 3.45 -4.23 -3.53
C MET A 279 3.33 -4.09 -2.00
N ASP A 280 2.59 -3.08 -1.54
CA ASP A 280 2.37 -2.75 -0.13
C ASP A 280 3.65 -2.65 0.74
N PRO A 281 4.74 -2.04 0.25
CA PRO A 281 5.97 -1.89 1.03
C PRO A 281 5.77 -1.06 2.29
N LEU A 282 4.79 -0.16 2.30
CA LEU A 282 4.40 0.67 3.45
C LEU A 282 3.20 0.13 4.24
N LEU A 283 2.74 -1.10 3.95
CA LEU A 283 1.56 -1.68 4.61
C LEU A 283 0.36 -0.71 4.60
N GLY A 284 0.01 -0.23 3.39
CA GLY A 284 -1.04 0.78 3.17
C GLY A 284 -0.75 2.16 3.73
N GLY A 285 0.51 2.49 4.02
CA GLY A 285 0.96 3.74 4.62
C GLY A 285 1.18 3.67 6.14
N ARG A 286 0.85 2.54 6.79
CA ARG A 286 1.04 2.36 8.24
C ARG A 286 2.52 2.44 8.67
N LEU A 287 3.44 2.07 7.79
CA LEU A 287 4.88 2.11 8.05
C LEU A 287 5.52 3.48 7.73
N ALA A 288 4.75 4.44 7.23
CA ALA A 288 5.22 5.81 7.02
C ALA A 288 5.11 6.69 8.28
N GLY A 289 4.33 6.27 9.28
CA GLY A 289 4.18 6.96 10.57
C GLY A 289 3.91 5.96 11.68
N LEU A 290 4.90 5.77 12.54
CA LEU A 290 4.85 4.86 13.68
C LEU A 290 4.56 5.62 14.98
N THR A 291 4.52 4.91 16.11
CA THR A 291 4.48 5.57 17.42
C THR A 291 5.73 6.42 17.66
N ASP A 292 5.64 7.48 18.48
CA ASP A 292 6.78 8.35 18.82
C ASP A 292 8.01 7.56 19.28
N TYR A 293 7.80 6.49 20.05
CA TYR A 293 8.87 5.62 20.51
C TYR A 293 9.60 4.93 19.35
N LEU A 294 8.86 4.33 18.42
CA LEU A 294 9.43 3.62 17.26
C LEU A 294 10.08 4.61 16.28
N ASN A 295 9.42 5.75 16.05
CA ASN A 295 10.00 6.82 15.24
C ASN A 295 11.35 7.28 15.80
N ALA A 296 11.44 7.51 17.12
CA ALA A 296 12.68 7.92 17.78
C ALA A 296 13.78 6.87 17.61
N ARG A 297 13.48 5.57 17.73
CA ARG A 297 14.46 4.49 17.52
C ARG A 297 15.04 4.49 16.10
N LEU A 298 14.18 4.62 15.09
CA LEU A 298 14.62 4.66 13.70
C LEU A 298 15.43 5.93 13.40
N LYS A 299 14.98 7.08 13.89
CA LYS A 299 15.67 8.36 13.75
C LYS A 299 17.03 8.42 14.48
N GLN A 300 17.22 7.70 15.57
CA GLN A 300 18.54 7.57 16.21
C GLN A 300 19.58 6.91 15.32
N ARG A 301 19.17 5.97 14.49
CA ARG A 301 20.06 5.27 13.55
C ARG A 301 20.31 6.08 12.28
N ARG A 302 19.25 6.71 11.72
CA ARG A 302 19.32 7.55 10.51
C ARG A 302 18.49 8.82 10.69
N PRO A 303 19.05 9.88 11.28
CA PRO A 303 18.32 11.10 11.65
C PRO A 303 17.66 11.81 10.47
N GLU A 304 18.33 11.82 9.32
CA GLU A 304 17.91 12.58 8.12
C GLU A 304 16.90 11.85 7.27
N GLU A 305 16.79 10.52 7.38
CA GLU A 305 15.89 9.72 6.55
C GLU A 305 14.45 9.76 7.07
N SER A 306 13.47 9.71 6.16
CA SER A 306 12.05 9.59 6.53
C SER A 306 11.76 8.24 7.21
N ILE A 307 10.64 8.14 7.92
CA ILE A 307 10.22 6.85 8.48
C ILE A 307 9.82 5.87 7.35
N ALA A 308 9.24 6.39 6.27
CA ALA A 308 8.88 5.58 5.10
C ALA A 308 10.10 4.94 4.42
N SER A 309 11.25 5.63 4.40
CA SER A 309 12.48 5.14 3.77
C SER A 309 12.92 3.77 4.32
N TRP A 310 12.72 3.51 5.61
CA TRP A 310 13.07 2.25 6.24
C TRP A 310 12.34 1.05 5.63
N ALA A 311 11.04 1.18 5.37
CA ALA A 311 10.26 0.12 4.75
C ALA A 311 10.60 -0.06 3.26
N PHE A 312 10.90 1.03 2.56
CA PHE A 312 11.36 0.97 1.18
C PHE A 312 12.73 0.33 1.05
N ARG A 313 13.69 0.72 1.89
CA ARG A 313 15.02 0.12 1.92
C ARG A 313 14.95 -1.36 2.29
N PHE A 314 14.12 -1.74 3.27
CA PHE A 314 13.87 -3.14 3.60
C PHE A 314 13.43 -3.92 2.36
N ALA A 315 12.34 -3.50 1.71
CA ALA A 315 11.79 -4.18 0.53
C ALA A 315 12.80 -4.27 -0.62
N ALA A 316 13.58 -3.20 -0.83
CA ALA A 316 14.59 -3.14 -1.88
C ALA A 316 15.90 -3.85 -1.55
N SER A 317 16.12 -4.31 -0.32
CA SER A 317 17.34 -5.03 0.07
C SER A 317 17.42 -6.45 -0.49
N PHE A 318 16.31 -7.00 -0.97
CA PHE A 318 16.27 -8.36 -1.49
C PHE A 318 16.74 -8.41 -2.96
N PRO A 319 17.76 -9.25 -3.30
CA PRO A 319 18.37 -9.24 -4.63
C PRO A 319 17.43 -9.58 -5.79
N ARG A 320 16.41 -10.43 -5.55
CA ARG A 320 15.44 -10.85 -6.57
C ARG A 320 14.34 -9.80 -6.83
N VAL A 321 14.23 -8.76 -5.99
CA VAL A 321 13.26 -7.69 -6.19
C VAL A 321 13.66 -6.84 -7.38
N LEU A 322 12.81 -6.79 -8.39
CA LEU A 322 13.00 -6.01 -9.62
C LEU A 322 12.63 -4.55 -9.41
N THR A 323 11.47 -4.30 -8.76
CA THR A 323 10.98 -2.96 -8.44
C THR A 323 10.07 -2.99 -7.22
N VAL A 324 10.03 -1.88 -6.49
CA VAL A 324 9.20 -1.64 -5.29
C VAL A 324 8.17 -0.57 -5.62
N LEU A 325 6.89 -0.94 -5.61
CA LEU A 325 5.79 -0.04 -5.98
C LEU A 325 5.43 0.90 -4.84
N SER A 326 5.31 2.17 -5.14
CA SER A 326 4.79 3.17 -4.22
C SER A 326 3.67 4.00 -4.84
N GLY A 327 2.55 4.15 -4.13
CA GLY A 327 1.47 5.05 -4.49
C GLY A 327 1.77 6.47 -4.00
N MET A 328 2.28 7.31 -4.88
CA MET A 328 2.75 8.68 -4.58
C MET A 328 1.69 9.69 -5.03
N THR A 329 0.72 10.00 -4.17
CA THR A 329 -0.40 10.91 -4.48
C THR A 329 0.05 12.36 -4.60
N TYR A 330 1.11 12.76 -3.87
CA TYR A 330 1.60 14.14 -3.81
C TYR A 330 3.07 14.21 -4.21
N MET A 331 3.50 15.37 -4.70
CA MET A 331 4.88 15.61 -5.13
C MET A 331 5.88 15.37 -3.99
N GLU A 332 5.52 15.68 -2.76
CA GLU A 332 6.35 15.45 -1.56
C GLU A 332 6.62 13.96 -1.33
N HIS A 333 5.63 13.09 -1.58
CA HIS A 333 5.83 11.63 -1.51
C HIS A 333 6.82 11.15 -2.57
N LEU A 334 6.67 11.65 -3.79
CA LEU A 334 7.56 11.31 -4.91
C LEU A 334 8.98 11.76 -4.63
N GLN A 335 9.17 12.98 -4.16
CA GLN A 335 10.49 13.53 -3.83
C GLN A 335 11.17 12.78 -2.67
N ASP A 336 10.43 12.43 -1.61
CA ASP A 336 10.97 11.67 -0.48
C ASP A 336 11.42 10.26 -0.93
N ASN A 337 10.59 9.58 -1.71
CA ASN A 337 10.92 8.27 -2.23
C ASN A 337 12.11 8.30 -3.19
N LEU A 338 12.20 9.30 -4.06
CA LEU A 338 13.35 9.47 -4.94
C LEU A 338 14.67 9.62 -4.15
N ARG A 339 14.68 10.36 -3.03
CA ARG A 339 15.86 10.45 -2.16
C ARG A 339 16.26 9.10 -1.57
N THR A 340 15.28 8.23 -1.31
CA THR A 340 15.53 6.88 -0.79
C THR A 340 16.16 5.94 -1.83
N PHE A 341 15.77 6.09 -3.11
CA PHE A 341 16.13 5.15 -4.16
C PHE A 341 17.20 5.65 -5.17
N ALA A 342 17.62 6.90 -5.01
CA ALA A 342 18.54 7.52 -5.96
C ALA A 342 19.79 8.15 -5.29
N PRO A 343 20.81 7.38 -4.92
CA PRO A 343 20.91 5.92 -5.04
C PRO A 343 20.29 5.17 -3.84
N LEU A 344 19.86 3.93 -4.07
CA LEU A 344 19.44 3.03 -3.00
C LEU A 344 20.65 2.65 -2.13
N ASP A 345 20.49 2.81 -0.81
CA ASP A 345 21.35 2.25 0.22
C ASP A 345 20.57 1.11 0.94
N PRO A 346 20.84 -0.19 0.63
CA PRO A 346 20.15 -1.30 1.25
C PRO A 346 20.31 -1.35 2.77
N CYS A 347 19.39 -2.02 3.47
CA CYS A 347 19.51 -2.23 4.90
C CYS A 347 20.70 -3.14 5.25
N THR A 348 21.46 -2.77 6.30
CA THR A 348 22.44 -3.67 6.90
C THR A 348 21.77 -4.75 7.75
N ASP A 349 22.51 -5.79 8.17
CA ASP A 349 21.98 -6.86 9.03
C ASP A 349 21.49 -6.32 10.38
N GLU A 350 22.16 -5.31 10.95
CA GLU A 350 21.71 -4.66 12.18
C GLU A 350 20.41 -3.87 11.96
N GLU A 351 20.26 -3.24 10.80
CA GLU A 351 19.04 -2.54 10.43
C GLU A 351 17.88 -3.49 10.17
N LEU A 352 18.14 -4.65 9.54
CA LEU A 352 17.12 -5.71 9.38
C LEU A 352 16.67 -6.23 10.76
N THR A 353 17.60 -6.43 11.70
CA THR A 353 17.27 -6.82 13.07
C THR A 353 16.44 -5.75 13.79
N LEU A 354 16.80 -4.46 13.64
CA LEU A 354 16.05 -3.34 14.21
C LEU A 354 14.61 -3.28 13.65
N LEU A 355 14.43 -3.58 12.37
CA LEU A 355 13.11 -3.58 11.74
C LEU A 355 12.26 -4.78 12.20
N GLU A 356 12.85 -5.95 12.41
CA GLU A 356 12.18 -7.09 13.03
C GLU A 356 11.69 -6.76 14.44
N ASP A 357 12.54 -6.17 15.29
CA ASP A 357 12.16 -5.70 16.63
C ASP A 357 11.03 -4.65 16.57
N THR A 358 11.07 -3.79 15.55
CA THR A 358 10.04 -2.78 15.30
C THR A 358 8.71 -3.45 14.96
N ALA A 359 8.71 -4.43 14.06
CA ALA A 359 7.53 -5.21 13.70
C ALA A 359 6.91 -5.91 14.91
N GLN A 360 7.73 -6.63 15.70
CA GLN A 360 7.27 -7.31 16.91
C GLN A 360 6.68 -6.32 17.94
N THR A 361 7.23 -5.11 18.03
CA THR A 361 6.68 -4.08 18.91
C THR A 361 5.34 -3.57 18.39
N MET A 362 5.20 -3.33 17.08
CA MET A 362 3.94 -2.91 16.46
C MET A 362 2.81 -3.93 16.70
N LEU A 363 3.10 -5.22 16.66
CA LEU A 363 2.11 -6.28 16.87
C LEU A 363 1.49 -6.31 18.28
N LYS A 364 2.13 -5.66 19.24
CA LYS A 364 1.58 -5.51 20.62
C LYS A 364 0.43 -4.50 20.69
N TYR A 365 0.22 -3.69 19.66
CA TYR A 365 -0.86 -2.69 19.61
C TYR A 365 -2.03 -3.18 18.73
N PRO A 366 -3.29 -3.06 19.19
CA PRO A 366 -4.45 -3.61 18.50
C PRO A 366 -4.94 -2.76 17.32
N SER A 367 -4.05 -2.45 16.37
CA SER A 367 -4.41 -1.70 15.17
C SER A 367 -5.18 -2.58 14.18
N VAL A 368 -6.05 -1.97 13.35
CA VAL A 368 -6.72 -2.66 12.26
C VAL A 368 -5.76 -2.77 11.06
N PRO A 369 -5.54 -3.96 10.46
CA PRO A 369 -4.59 -4.14 9.37
C PRO A 369 -5.12 -3.59 8.01
N CYS A 370 -5.79 -2.44 8.01
CA CYS A 370 -6.35 -1.82 6.82
C CYS A 370 -5.27 -1.09 6.02
N THR A 371 -5.16 -1.39 4.72
CA THR A 371 -4.25 -0.73 3.77
C THR A 371 -4.93 0.39 2.97
N ALA A 372 -6.18 0.73 3.31
CA ALA A 372 -7.01 1.74 2.62
C ALA A 372 -7.10 1.53 1.09
N CYS A 373 -7.10 0.29 0.63
CA CYS A 373 -7.18 -0.07 -0.79
C CYS A 373 -8.55 0.24 -1.43
N GLN A 374 -9.58 0.49 -0.63
CA GLN A 374 -10.95 0.82 -1.03
C GLN A 374 -11.73 -0.30 -1.75
N TYR A 375 -11.24 -1.55 -1.79
CA TYR A 375 -11.98 -2.66 -2.42
C TYR A 375 -13.31 -2.97 -1.73
N CYS A 376 -13.44 -2.66 -0.45
CA CYS A 376 -14.69 -2.75 0.32
C CYS A 376 -15.68 -1.60 0.04
N MET A 377 -15.33 -0.66 -0.86
CA MET A 377 -16.18 0.49 -1.19
C MET A 377 -16.81 0.34 -2.59
N PRO A 378 -18.01 0.94 -2.82
CA PRO A 378 -18.82 1.67 -1.85
C PRO A 378 -19.54 0.73 -0.86
N CYS A 379 -19.67 1.16 0.39
CA CYS A 379 -20.55 0.48 1.34
C CYS A 379 -22.02 0.76 1.01
N SER A 380 -22.87 -0.27 0.95
CA SER A 380 -24.32 -0.13 0.65
C SER A 380 -25.05 0.74 1.68
N TYR A 381 -24.49 0.91 2.89
CA TYR A 381 -25.03 1.73 3.97
C TYR A 381 -24.28 3.04 4.17
N GLY A 382 -23.43 3.41 3.22
CA GLY A 382 -22.77 4.70 3.15
C GLY A 382 -21.57 4.89 4.08
N LEU A 383 -21.09 3.86 4.79
CA LEU A 383 -19.93 4.00 5.67
C LEU A 383 -18.66 4.36 4.89
N ASP A 384 -17.79 5.16 5.52
CA ASP A 384 -16.42 5.35 5.08
C ASP A 384 -15.50 4.35 5.81
N ILE A 385 -15.55 3.10 5.41
CA ILE A 385 -14.80 2.01 6.04
C ILE A 385 -13.29 2.31 6.15
N PRO A 386 -12.59 2.71 5.05
CA PRO A 386 -11.17 3.05 5.13
C PRO A 386 -10.87 4.26 6.02
N GLY A 387 -11.71 5.28 5.98
CA GLY A 387 -11.56 6.49 6.79
C GLY A 387 -11.68 6.21 8.29
N ILE A 388 -12.65 5.35 8.67
CA ILE A 388 -12.83 4.91 10.07
C ILE A 388 -11.58 4.20 10.58
N PHE A 389 -11.05 3.24 9.81
CA PHE A 389 -9.87 2.49 10.21
C PHE A 389 -8.60 3.35 10.22
N ALA A 390 -8.45 4.25 9.26
CA ALA A 390 -7.33 5.19 9.21
C ALA A 390 -7.29 6.09 10.45
N HIS A 391 -8.46 6.66 10.85
CA HIS A 391 -8.55 7.46 12.06
C HIS A 391 -8.21 6.65 13.32
N TYR A 392 -8.78 5.44 13.46
CA TYR A 392 -8.51 4.58 14.62
C TYR A 392 -7.02 4.24 14.74
N ASN A 393 -6.40 3.80 13.64
CA ASN A 393 -4.98 3.46 13.59
C ASN A 393 -4.07 4.68 13.88
N LYS A 394 -4.43 5.86 13.35
CA LYS A 394 -3.74 7.11 13.65
C LYS A 394 -3.78 7.40 15.16
N CYS A 395 -4.96 7.28 15.78
CA CYS A 395 -5.09 7.52 17.21
C CYS A 395 -4.28 6.52 18.05
N ILE A 396 -4.16 5.26 17.63
CA ILE A 396 -3.25 4.29 18.27
C ILE A 396 -1.81 4.78 18.20
N ASN A 397 -1.32 5.17 17.02
CA ASN A 397 0.04 5.63 16.82
C ASN A 397 0.38 6.88 17.65
N GLU A 398 -0.60 7.78 17.80
CA GLU A 398 -0.47 9.03 18.57
C GLU A 398 -0.70 8.85 20.09
N GLY A 399 -1.02 7.63 20.55
CA GLY A 399 -1.35 7.37 21.96
C GLY A 399 -2.67 8.00 22.40
N ASN A 400 -3.60 8.19 21.46
CA ASN A 400 -4.92 8.79 21.68
C ASN A 400 -6.03 7.74 21.81
N VAL A 401 -5.69 6.48 22.09
CA VAL A 401 -6.61 5.39 22.44
C VAL A 401 -6.36 5.02 23.91
N PRO A 402 -7.03 5.68 24.87
CA PRO A 402 -6.84 5.38 26.30
C PRO A 402 -7.43 4.00 26.63
N ALA A 403 -6.77 3.28 27.54
CA ALA A 403 -7.22 1.99 28.05
C ALA A 403 -8.10 2.12 29.30
N SER A 404 -8.00 3.25 30.00
CA SER A 404 -8.72 3.52 31.25
C SER A 404 -8.96 5.01 31.45
N SER A 405 -10.07 5.36 32.14
CA SER A 405 -10.31 6.74 32.61
C SER A 405 -9.30 7.21 33.65
N GLN A 406 -8.49 6.30 34.19
CA GLN A 406 -7.40 6.61 35.13
C GLN A 406 -6.07 6.95 34.44
N ASP A 407 -5.99 6.82 33.12
CA ASP A 407 -4.77 7.17 32.37
C ASP A 407 -4.46 8.66 32.54
N GLU A 408 -3.19 8.99 32.80
CA GLU A 408 -2.73 10.37 33.05
C GLU A 408 -3.14 11.33 31.90
N ASN A 409 -3.19 10.83 30.65
CA ASN A 409 -3.52 11.61 29.48
C ASN A 409 -4.98 11.41 28.99
N TYR A 410 -5.84 10.73 29.77
CA TYR A 410 -7.18 10.33 29.36
C TYR A 410 -7.99 11.46 28.71
N ARG A 411 -8.11 12.62 29.37
CA ARG A 411 -8.91 13.75 28.88
C ARG A 411 -8.41 14.27 27.53
N ARG A 412 -7.10 14.32 27.36
CA ARG A 412 -6.46 14.77 26.10
C ARG A 412 -6.70 13.74 24.99
N ALA A 413 -6.43 12.47 25.26
CA ALA A 413 -6.59 11.36 24.33
C ALA A 413 -8.05 11.21 23.89
N ARG A 414 -8.99 11.22 24.84
CA ARG A 414 -10.44 11.19 24.58
C ARG A 414 -10.86 12.32 23.64
N ARG A 415 -10.46 13.56 23.94
CA ARG A 415 -10.80 14.72 23.13
C ARG A 415 -10.19 14.62 21.73
N ALA A 416 -8.91 14.23 21.63
CA ALA A 416 -8.22 14.08 20.36
C ALA A 416 -8.90 13.01 19.49
N PHE A 417 -9.28 11.87 20.08
CA PHE A 417 -10.00 10.82 19.39
C PHE A 417 -11.36 11.30 18.87
N LEU A 418 -12.24 11.79 19.74
CA LEU A 418 -13.62 12.13 19.40
C LEU A 418 -13.70 13.29 18.40
N VAL A 419 -12.94 14.38 18.62
CA VAL A 419 -12.90 15.52 17.70
C VAL A 419 -12.27 15.13 16.36
N GLY A 420 -11.21 14.32 16.40
CA GLY A 420 -10.58 13.80 15.20
C GLY A 420 -11.51 12.90 14.40
N TYR A 421 -12.30 12.05 15.06
CA TYR A 421 -13.27 11.17 14.42
C TYR A 421 -14.34 11.94 13.68
N ASP A 422 -14.96 12.93 14.33
CA ASP A 422 -15.99 13.80 13.71
C ASP A 422 -15.44 14.63 12.53
N ARG A 423 -14.14 14.98 12.55
CA ARG A 423 -13.48 15.71 11.45
C ARG A 423 -13.08 14.83 10.28
N SER A 424 -12.59 13.62 10.57
CA SER A 424 -12.08 12.69 9.56
C SER A 424 -13.17 11.90 8.87
N VAL A 425 -14.26 11.60 9.59
CA VAL A 425 -15.36 10.75 9.10
C VAL A 425 -16.68 11.48 9.32
N PRO A 426 -17.38 11.89 8.26
CA PRO A 426 -18.70 12.52 8.38
C PRO A 426 -19.67 11.67 9.22
N ARG A 427 -20.48 12.27 10.07
CA ARG A 427 -21.33 11.55 11.04
C ARG A 427 -22.22 10.48 10.43
N LEU A 428 -22.79 10.74 9.24
CA LEU A 428 -23.62 9.77 8.52
C LEU A 428 -22.80 8.61 7.89
N ARG A 429 -21.47 8.64 8.01
CA ARG A 429 -20.57 7.63 7.45
C ARG A 429 -19.75 6.91 8.51
N GLN A 430 -20.06 7.14 9.79
CA GLN A 430 -19.36 6.56 10.94
C GLN A 430 -19.77 5.11 11.22
N ALA A 431 -19.02 4.43 12.09
CA ALA A 431 -19.11 3.01 12.37
C ALA A 431 -20.48 2.56 12.94
N ASN A 432 -21.19 3.44 13.66
CA ASN A 432 -22.51 3.18 14.22
C ASN A 432 -23.61 2.90 13.18
N HIS A 433 -23.37 3.18 11.90
CA HIS A 433 -24.31 2.84 10.82
C HIS A 433 -24.06 1.44 10.24
N CYS A 434 -23.08 0.69 10.74
CA CYS A 434 -22.81 -0.67 10.29
C CYS A 434 -23.89 -1.65 10.81
N ILE A 435 -24.60 -2.29 9.89
CA ILE A 435 -25.63 -3.29 10.23
C ILE A 435 -25.11 -4.74 10.24
N GLY A 436 -23.81 -4.96 10.00
CA GLY A 436 -23.23 -6.31 10.01
C GLY A 436 -23.57 -7.16 8.78
N CYS A 437 -23.96 -6.57 7.64
CA CYS A 437 -24.36 -7.32 6.43
C CYS A 437 -23.23 -8.14 5.78
N ASN A 438 -21.99 -7.94 6.17
CA ASN A 438 -20.78 -8.66 5.75
C ASN A 438 -20.41 -8.60 4.25
N GLN A 439 -21.07 -7.77 3.46
CA GLN A 439 -20.78 -7.64 2.02
C GLN A 439 -19.36 -7.13 1.72
N CYS A 440 -18.80 -6.30 2.60
CA CYS A 440 -17.49 -5.69 2.43
C CYS A 440 -16.33 -6.64 2.72
N THR A 441 -16.49 -7.65 3.59
CA THR A 441 -15.42 -8.56 4.03
C THR A 441 -14.87 -9.40 2.87
N HIS A 442 -15.75 -9.89 1.98
CA HIS A 442 -15.33 -10.70 0.82
C HIS A 442 -14.45 -9.95 -0.17
N HIS A 443 -14.46 -8.62 -0.13
CA HIS A 443 -13.64 -7.78 -1.01
C HIS A 443 -12.34 -7.31 -0.33
N CYS A 444 -12.13 -7.65 0.95
CA CYS A 444 -10.97 -7.19 1.69
C CYS A 444 -9.75 -8.06 1.44
N PRO A 445 -8.68 -7.56 0.76
CA PRO A 445 -7.47 -8.34 0.53
C PRO A 445 -6.66 -8.60 1.81
N GLN A 446 -6.99 -7.92 2.91
CA GLN A 446 -6.40 -8.14 4.23
C GLN A 446 -7.25 -9.05 5.12
N SER A 447 -8.35 -9.59 4.61
CA SER A 447 -9.32 -10.45 5.32
C SER A 447 -9.76 -9.91 6.68
N ILE A 448 -9.92 -8.60 6.76
CA ILE A 448 -10.45 -7.94 7.95
C ILE A 448 -11.91 -8.34 8.10
N ASP A 449 -12.28 -8.88 9.27
CA ASP A 449 -13.69 -8.93 9.68
C ASP A 449 -14.18 -7.49 9.92
N ILE A 450 -14.59 -6.85 8.81
CA ILE A 450 -14.94 -5.43 8.81
C ILE A 450 -16.11 -5.15 9.76
N PRO A 451 -17.22 -5.93 9.77
CA PRO A 451 -18.31 -5.70 10.70
C PRO A 451 -17.89 -5.79 12.16
N ALA A 452 -17.10 -6.80 12.54
CA ALA A 452 -16.60 -6.94 13.91
C ALA A 452 -15.72 -5.75 14.31
N GLN A 453 -14.84 -5.28 13.42
CA GLN A 453 -14.03 -4.10 13.69
C GLN A 453 -14.86 -2.81 13.76
N MET A 454 -15.90 -2.65 12.96
CA MET A 454 -16.84 -1.52 13.06
C MET A 454 -17.54 -1.51 14.41
N GLN A 455 -18.07 -2.66 14.84
CA GLN A 455 -18.73 -2.80 16.13
C GLN A 455 -17.77 -2.49 17.30
N ARG A 456 -16.53 -2.97 17.22
CA ARG A 456 -15.50 -2.69 18.23
C ARG A 456 -15.17 -1.20 18.32
N ILE A 457 -15.01 -0.53 17.19
CA ILE A 457 -14.69 0.90 17.14
C ILE A 457 -15.89 1.72 17.62
N ASP A 458 -17.10 1.40 17.20
CA ASP A 458 -18.31 2.07 17.65
C ASP A 458 -18.50 1.94 19.17
N HIS A 459 -18.34 0.74 19.71
CA HIS A 459 -18.39 0.51 21.15
C HIS A 459 -17.37 1.36 21.91
N PHE A 460 -16.13 1.42 21.40
CA PHE A 460 -15.08 2.28 21.96
C PHE A 460 -15.45 3.77 21.91
N VAL A 461 -15.99 4.26 20.79
CA VAL A 461 -16.49 5.64 20.64
C VAL A 461 -17.57 5.94 21.68
N GLU A 462 -18.53 5.04 21.86
CA GLU A 462 -19.62 5.22 22.83
C GLU A 462 -19.11 5.19 24.29
N GLN A 463 -18.14 4.32 24.60
CA GLN A 463 -17.48 4.34 25.91
C GLN A 463 -16.76 5.67 26.18
N LEU A 464 -16.05 6.21 25.17
CA LEU A 464 -15.42 7.51 25.28
C LEU A 464 -16.43 8.64 25.48
N LYS A 465 -17.55 8.64 24.77
CA LYS A 465 -18.62 9.63 24.94
C LYS A 465 -19.22 9.61 26.34
N GLN A 466 -19.42 8.41 26.88
CA GLN A 466 -20.03 8.18 28.19
C GLN A 466 -19.02 8.25 29.35
N GLU A 467 -17.73 8.43 29.09
CA GLU A 467 -16.63 8.40 30.07
C GLU A 467 -16.59 7.10 30.90
N LYS A 468 -16.85 5.96 30.22
CA LYS A 468 -16.98 4.61 30.85
C LYS A 468 -15.85 3.65 30.50
N ILE A 469 -14.68 4.14 30.12
CA ILE A 469 -13.51 3.30 29.90
C ILE A 469 -12.77 3.05 31.20
#